data_e5bda595a557194addf96903fbac6c7a
#
_entry.id   e5bda595a557194addf96903fbac6c7a
#
_cell.length_a   1.000
_cell.length_b   1.000
_cell.length_c   1.000
_cell.angle_alpha   90.00
_cell.angle_beta   90.00
_cell.angle_gamma   90.00
#
_symmetry.space_group_name_H-M   'P 1'
#
loop_
_entity.id
_entity.type
_entity.pdbx_description
1 polymer ?
#
loop_
_entity_poly.entity_id
_entity_poly.type
_entity_poly.pdbx_seq_one_letter_code
_entity_poly.pdbx_strand_id
1 'polypeptide(L)' 'MLSILIVEDDITFSLMLTTWLGKKGFVVRSSSSVSDAKRRLGEEVFDLVISDLRLPDSDGIDLL' A
#
# COMPACT_ATOMS: atom_id res chain seq x y z
N MET A 1 0.02 -17.59 0.51
CA MET A 1 0.98 -16.49 0.66
C MET A 1 0.21 -15.18 0.81
N LEU A 2 0.50 -14.41 1.86
CA LEU A 2 -0.21 -13.17 2.11
C LEU A 2 0.22 -12.09 1.12
N SER A 3 -0.74 -11.30 0.67
CA SER A 3 -0.49 -10.15 -0.20
C SER A 3 -0.81 -8.87 0.55
N ILE A 4 0.08 -7.89 0.42
CA ILE A 4 0.01 -6.63 1.16
C ILE A 4 0.10 -5.47 0.17
N LEU A 5 -0.79 -4.50 0.33
CA LEU A 5 -0.72 -3.24 -0.38
C LEU A 5 -0.26 -2.16 0.57
N ILE A 6 0.80 -1.44 0.18
CA ILE A 6 1.31 -0.30 0.94
C ILE A 6 0.90 0.96 0.20
N VAL A 7 0.27 1.90 0.91
CA VAL A 7 -0.14 3.19 0.35
C VAL A 7 0.67 4.27 1.06
N GLU A 8 1.69 4.81 0.37
CA GLU A 8 2.65 5.73 0.97
C GLU A 8 3.27 6.59 -0.13
N ASP A 9 3.31 7.91 0.06
CA ASP A 9 3.92 8.82 -0.90
C ASP A 9 5.42 9.02 -0.68
N ASP A 10 5.96 8.62 0.46
CA ASP A 10 7.40 8.62 0.71
C ASP A 10 8.01 7.39 0.06
N ILE A 11 8.69 7.59 -1.07
CA ILE A 11 9.26 6.50 -1.86
C ILE A 11 10.30 5.71 -1.07
N THR A 12 11.12 6.40 -0.29
CA THR A 12 12.17 5.74 0.50
C THR A 12 11.56 4.83 1.57
N PHE A 13 10.58 5.33 2.29
CA PHE A 13 9.91 4.54 3.32
C PHE A 13 9.14 3.37 2.72
N SER A 14 8.45 3.61 1.62
CA SER A 14 7.72 2.56 0.91
C SER A 14 8.66 1.45 0.44
N LEU A 15 9.80 1.83 -0.12
CA LEU A 15 10.80 0.86 -0.59
C LEU A 15 11.36 0.03 0.57
N MET A 16 11.63 0.68 1.70
CA MET A 16 12.12 -0.01 2.89
C MET A 16 11.12 -1.05 3.38
N LEU A 17 9.86 -0.68 3.49
CA LEU A 17 8.80 -1.60 3.91
C LEU A 17 8.62 -2.74 2.92
N THR A 18 8.60 -2.43 1.63
CA THR A 18 8.45 -3.43 0.57
C THR A 18 9.57 -4.46 0.64
N THR A 19 10.79 -3.99 0.81
CA THR A 19 11.95 -4.88 0.91
C THR A 19 11.87 -5.75 2.15
N TRP A 20 11.55 -5.15 3.30
CA TRP A 20 11.49 -5.87 4.57
C TRP A 20 10.41 -6.93 4.57
N LEU A 21 9.22 -6.56 4.13
CA LEU A 21 8.09 -7.50 4.09
C LEU A 21 8.31 -8.58 3.03
N GLY A 22 8.92 -8.22 1.89
CA GLY A 22 9.25 -9.20 0.87
C GLY A 22 10.19 -10.28 1.37
N LYS A 23 11.15 -9.91 2.22
CA LYS A 23 12.08 -10.87 2.82
C LYS A 23 11.38 -11.83 3.77
N LYS A 24 10.23 -11.46 4.30
CA LYS A 24 9.44 -12.34 5.17
C LYS A 24 8.51 -13.26 4.40
N GLY A 25 8.53 -13.19 3.07
CA GLY A 25 7.76 -14.08 2.22
C GLY A 25 6.41 -13.53 1.78
N PHE A 26 6.11 -12.26 2.05
CA PHE A 26 4.87 -11.65 1.61
C PHE A 26 4.97 -11.16 0.17
N VAL A 27 3.85 -11.17 -0.54
CA VAL A 27 3.74 -10.49 -1.83
C VAL A 27 3.34 -9.05 -1.55
N VAL A 28 4.17 -8.10 -1.96
CA VAL A 28 3.98 -6.70 -1.60
C VAL A 28 3.83 -5.84 -2.86
N ARG A 29 2.83 -4.97 -2.85
CA ARG A 29 2.64 -3.95 -3.87
C ARG A 29 2.61 -2.60 -3.17
N SER A 30 3.01 -1.55 -3.87
CA SER A 30 2.98 -0.21 -3.30
C SER A 30 2.27 0.75 -4.23
N SER A 31 1.56 1.70 -3.64
CA SER A 31 0.92 2.80 -4.34
C SER A 31 1.34 4.09 -3.67
N SER A 32 1.52 5.14 -4.46
CA SER A 32 1.97 6.44 -3.94
C SER A 32 0.80 7.40 -3.68
N SER A 33 -0.42 6.97 -3.96
CA SER A 33 -1.61 7.79 -3.75
C SER A 33 -2.81 6.92 -3.45
N VAL A 34 -3.84 7.51 -2.86
CA VAL A 34 -5.10 6.81 -2.58
C VAL A 34 -5.78 6.40 -3.87
N SER A 35 -5.76 7.25 -4.90
CA SER A 35 -6.41 6.91 -6.16
C SER A 35 -5.76 5.71 -6.84
N ASP A 36 -4.42 5.62 -6.80
CA ASP A 36 -3.74 4.45 -7.33
C ASP A 36 -4.04 3.20 -6.51
N ALA A 37 -4.11 3.36 -5.18
CA ALA A 37 -4.45 2.25 -4.30
C ALA A 37 -5.84 1.71 -4.60
N LYS A 38 -6.81 2.58 -4.81
CA LYS A 38 -8.17 2.17 -5.17
C LYS A 38 -8.21 1.42 -6.49
N ARG A 39 -7.43 1.86 -7.47
CA ARG A 39 -7.31 1.17 -8.74
C ARG A 39 -6.78 -0.26 -8.53
N ARG A 40 -5.72 -0.40 -7.75
CA ARG A 40 -5.16 -1.72 -7.46
C ARG A 40 -6.13 -2.62 -6.72
N LEU A 41 -6.87 -2.08 -5.77
CA LEU A 41 -7.86 -2.84 -5.02
C LEU A 41 -9.00 -3.35 -5.90
N GLY A 42 -9.25 -2.67 -7.01
CA GLY A 42 -10.22 -3.12 -8.01
C GLY A 42 -9.69 -4.20 -8.94
N GLU A 43 -8.36 -4.36 -9.01
CA GLU A 43 -7.71 -5.30 -9.94
C GLU A 43 -7.15 -6.53 -9.23
N GLU A 44 -6.79 -6.41 -7.96
CA GLU A 44 -6.13 -7.46 -7.20
C GLU A 44 -6.78 -7.62 -5.84
N VAL A 45 -6.66 -8.80 -5.26
CA VAL A 45 -7.12 -9.06 -3.89
C VAL A 45 -5.91 -8.95 -2.96
N PHE A 46 -6.06 -8.18 -1.89
CA PHE A 46 -5.03 -8.02 -0.87
C PHE A 46 -5.55 -8.50 0.48
N ASP A 47 -4.67 -9.12 1.26
CA ASP A 47 -5.00 -9.57 2.60
C ASP A 47 -4.87 -8.45 3.63
N LEU A 48 -4.01 -7.47 3.34
CA LEU A 48 -3.73 -6.36 4.27
C LEU A 48 -3.42 -5.11 3.47
N VAL A 49 -3.89 -3.97 3.96
CA VAL A 49 -3.54 -2.66 3.41
C VAL A 49 -2.90 -1.83 4.52
N ILE A 50 -1.70 -1.33 4.26
CA ILE A 50 -1.00 -0.41 5.16
C ILE A 50 -1.06 0.97 4.50
N SER A 51 -1.69 1.93 5.17
CA SER A 51 -1.93 3.24 4.58
C SER A 51 -1.44 4.35 5.50
N ASP A 52 -0.81 5.37 4.90
CA ASP A 52 -0.50 6.62 5.57
C ASP A 52 -1.66 7.59 5.33
N LEU A 53 -2.35 7.95 6.40
CA LEU A 53 -3.52 8.82 6.33
C LEU A 53 -3.18 10.27 5.97
N ARG A 54 -1.90 10.62 5.86
CA ARG A 54 -1.44 11.97 5.49
C ARG A 54 -1.21 12.14 3.99
N LEU A 55 -1.67 11.18 3.17
CA LEU A 55 -1.51 11.27 1.72
C LEU A 55 -2.30 12.46 1.16
N PRO A 56 -1.74 13.17 0.15
CA PRO A 56 -2.34 14.40 -0.38
C PRO A 56 -3.75 14.25 -0.93
N ASP A 57 -4.09 13.09 -1.49
CA ASP A 57 -5.41 12.85 -2.08
C ASP A 57 -6.34 12.07 -1.16
N SER A 58 -6.01 11.99 0.13
CA SER A 58 -6.79 11.23 1.10
C SER A 58 -7.51 12.15 2.07
N ASP A 59 -8.78 11.84 2.38
CA ASP A 59 -9.47 12.44 3.51
C ASP A 59 -9.36 11.54 4.76
N GLY A 60 -8.56 10.50 4.68
CA GLY A 60 -8.25 9.62 5.79
C GLY A 60 -9.21 8.47 5.98
N ILE A 61 -10.36 8.48 5.32
CA ILE A 61 -11.38 7.45 5.52
C ILE A 61 -11.75 6.70 4.25
N ASP A 62 -11.26 7.13 3.10
CA ASP A 62 -11.63 6.55 1.81
C ASP A 62 -11.23 5.09 1.66
N LEU A 63 -10.22 4.64 2.38
CA LEU A 63 -9.75 3.27 2.32
C LEU A 63 -10.38 2.37 3.38
N LEU A 64 -11.17 2.94 4.26
CA LEU A 64 -11.87 2.19 5.29
C LEU A 64 -13.23 1.74 4.80
#